data_0704ecb4061c1d21ec9c520ba272a2f8
#
_entry.id   0704ecb4061c1d21ec9c520ba272a2f8
#
_cell.length_a   1.000
_cell.length_b   1.000
_cell.length_c   1.000
_cell.angle_alpha   90.00
_cell.angle_beta   90.00
_cell.angle_gamma   90.00
#
_symmetry.space_group_name_H-M   'P 1'
#
loop_
_entity.id
_entity.type
_entity.pdbx_description
1 polymer ?
#
loop_
_entity_poly.entity_id
_entity_poly.type
_entity_poly.pdbx_seq_one_letter_code
_entity_poly.pdbx_strand_id
1 'polypeptide(L)'
;MSAGDLARSGLAAVDPITVEVIGSALSSIVEEMGETLVRAAYSTNVKERRDSSTCLFDAGGRTLCQAMHIPMHLGSLIGVVEHVVARHPVETIREGDVFIGNDAYTGGGTHLPDIVMIEPVFVDGAIAAWATNIAHHADFVDRGHAHIYQEGLRIPPVRLYREGQIHQDVLDLILLNCQVPTERLNDLRAQMAANRQGIQRFRSLCGKYGRDLVLAAGEALLDYTERLTRVGIATIPPGVYAFEDRFDTDEIADEKVFAVRIEVRGDEIFLHFDSPPQVRAGLNLVWTGLLATVYYAVKTLVGPEIPANAGLFRPIHISAPAGTMLNCVAPAAVNSRTQTCQRVVDLIHGALAPAIPDRIIAACNGACVSSTFSGVDPRTGRFYVYLETIGGGSGARATKDGLDGVHVHITNTSNLPVEALEAEYPLVVERYALVEDSGGAGTWRGGLGLLRQIRAEGHDCHAFVHGARRRSAPWGLFGGHEGGKCRIEYSPGVEPPVRAQGLLRHGESVTIITPGAGGYGDPRWRDRSLVRRDLAERVVSPEVARAIYGLDSPEPPPS
;
A
#
# COMPACT_ATOMS: atom_id res chain seq x y z
N MET A 1 -31.27 -19.07 -9.84
CA MET A 1 -30.06 -19.38 -10.60
C MET A 1 -29.41 -18.03 -10.92
N SER A 2 -28.22 -17.78 -10.38
CA SER A 2 -27.50 -16.53 -10.65
C SER A 2 -26.82 -16.60 -12.04
N ALA A 3 -26.51 -15.43 -12.62
CA ALA A 3 -25.81 -15.35 -13.90
C ALA A 3 -24.48 -16.13 -13.94
N GLY A 4 -23.91 -16.47 -12.77
CA GLY A 4 -22.72 -17.30 -12.63
C GLY A 4 -22.91 -18.80 -12.89
N ASP A 5 -24.13 -19.32 -12.74
CA ASP A 5 -24.42 -20.75 -12.94
C ASP A 5 -24.59 -21.14 -14.41
N LEU A 6 -24.91 -20.17 -15.27
CA LEU A 6 -25.09 -20.39 -16.71
C LEU A 6 -23.78 -20.40 -17.50
N ALA A 7 -22.67 -19.84 -16.96
CA ALA A 7 -21.37 -19.79 -17.62
C ALA A 7 -20.52 -21.07 -17.47
N ARG A 8 -20.84 -21.93 -16.50
CA ARG A 8 -20.04 -23.15 -16.20
C ARG A 8 -20.32 -24.36 -17.09
N SER A 9 -21.27 -24.33 -18.01
CA SER A 9 -21.78 -25.53 -18.70
C SER A 9 -21.41 -25.66 -20.18
N GLY A 10 -20.27 -25.15 -20.65
CA GLY A 10 -20.00 -25.24 -22.09
C GLY A 10 -18.58 -25.08 -22.61
N LEU A 11 -17.61 -24.69 -21.79
CA LEU A 11 -16.23 -24.54 -22.23
C LEU A 11 -15.46 -25.86 -22.04
N ALA A 12 -14.88 -26.41 -23.10
CA ALA A 12 -13.93 -27.50 -23.00
C ALA A 12 -12.80 -27.10 -22.05
N ALA A 13 -12.37 -28.03 -21.16
CA ALA A 13 -11.28 -27.76 -20.24
C ALA A 13 -10.03 -27.33 -21.01
N VAL A 14 -9.53 -26.12 -20.75
CA VAL A 14 -8.29 -25.61 -21.34
C VAL A 14 -7.14 -26.40 -20.76
N ASP A 15 -6.21 -26.85 -21.60
CA ASP A 15 -5.05 -27.60 -21.11
C ASP A 15 -4.15 -26.73 -20.22
N PRO A 16 -3.49 -27.31 -19.19
CA PRO A 16 -2.72 -26.54 -18.21
C PRO A 16 -1.57 -25.72 -18.80
N ILE A 17 -0.95 -26.17 -19.90
CA ILE A 17 0.14 -25.46 -20.56
C ILE A 17 -0.40 -24.17 -21.20
N THR A 18 -1.55 -24.25 -21.87
CA THR A 18 -2.21 -23.09 -22.45
C THR A 18 -2.65 -22.09 -21.36
N VAL A 19 -3.16 -22.57 -20.22
CA VAL A 19 -3.49 -21.70 -19.07
C VAL A 19 -2.25 -20.95 -18.58
N GLU A 20 -1.13 -21.65 -18.41
CA GLU A 20 0.14 -21.05 -17.95
C GLU A 20 0.68 -20.02 -18.96
N VAL A 21 0.67 -20.34 -20.25
CA VAL A 21 1.15 -19.42 -21.31
C VAL A 21 0.30 -18.16 -21.39
N ILE A 22 -1.04 -18.29 -21.34
CA ILE A 22 -1.94 -17.14 -21.37
C ILE A 22 -1.86 -16.36 -20.05
N GLY A 23 -1.77 -17.04 -18.91
CA GLY A 23 -1.58 -16.41 -17.59
C GLY A 23 -0.31 -15.57 -17.52
N SER A 24 0.81 -16.12 -17.99
CA SER A 24 2.08 -15.38 -18.09
C SER A 24 2.00 -14.20 -19.04
N ALA A 25 1.28 -14.33 -20.17
CA ALA A 25 1.06 -13.22 -21.09
C ALA A 25 0.21 -12.11 -20.45
N LEU A 26 -0.87 -12.45 -19.71
CA LEU A 26 -1.69 -11.49 -18.97
C LEU A 26 -0.86 -10.75 -17.91
N SER A 27 -0.02 -11.46 -17.16
CA SER A 27 0.90 -10.86 -16.19
C SER A 27 1.88 -9.89 -16.86
N SER A 28 2.46 -10.28 -17.99
CA SER A 28 3.34 -9.40 -18.77
C SER A 28 2.63 -8.12 -19.25
N ILE A 29 1.36 -8.22 -19.63
CA ILE A 29 0.57 -7.05 -20.05
C ILE A 29 0.46 -6.02 -18.92
N VAL A 30 0.10 -6.45 -17.71
CA VAL A 30 -0.06 -5.52 -16.59
C VAL A 30 1.28 -4.92 -16.15
N GLU A 31 2.38 -5.67 -16.21
CA GLU A 31 3.72 -5.14 -15.94
C GLU A 31 4.13 -4.09 -17.01
N GLU A 32 3.88 -4.35 -18.30
CA GLU A 32 4.12 -3.38 -19.37
C GLU A 32 3.28 -2.11 -19.20
N MET A 33 2.03 -2.23 -18.75
CA MET A 33 1.20 -1.08 -18.38
C MET A 33 1.86 -0.24 -17.29
N GLY A 34 2.36 -0.88 -16.23
CA GLY A 34 3.02 -0.21 -15.11
C GLY A 34 4.29 0.52 -15.54
N GLU A 35 5.16 -0.13 -16.30
CA GLU A 35 6.37 0.53 -16.83
C GLU A 35 6.03 1.69 -17.79
N THR A 36 4.95 1.57 -18.56
CA THR A 36 4.47 2.67 -19.42
C THR A 36 4.01 3.85 -18.58
N LEU A 37 3.27 3.59 -17.50
CA LEU A 37 2.82 4.63 -16.58
C LEU A 37 4.00 5.38 -15.96
N VAL A 38 4.95 4.66 -15.35
CA VAL A 38 6.14 5.23 -14.71
C VAL A 38 6.97 6.06 -15.68
N ARG A 39 7.22 5.55 -16.90
CA ARG A 39 8.02 6.27 -17.91
C ARG A 39 7.33 7.51 -18.48
N ALA A 40 6.02 7.49 -18.59
CA ALA A 40 5.24 8.61 -19.12
C ALA A 40 4.86 9.64 -18.05
N ALA A 41 4.91 9.29 -16.77
CA ALA A 41 4.53 10.16 -15.66
C ALA A 41 5.44 11.38 -15.53
N TYR A 42 4.87 12.45 -15.03
CA TYR A 42 5.55 13.72 -14.84
C TYR A 42 5.92 13.96 -13.37
N SER A 43 5.01 13.68 -12.43
CA SER A 43 5.27 13.89 -11.00
C SER A 43 6.31 12.93 -10.43
N THR A 44 7.09 13.41 -9.48
CA THR A 44 8.07 12.59 -8.74
C THR A 44 7.39 11.43 -8.01
N ASN A 45 6.14 11.60 -7.59
CA ASN A 45 5.41 10.57 -6.86
C ASN A 45 5.15 9.31 -7.72
N VAL A 46 4.70 9.48 -8.95
CA VAL A 46 4.44 8.36 -9.86
C VAL A 46 5.73 7.88 -10.52
N LYS A 47 6.57 8.81 -10.99
CA LYS A 47 7.77 8.50 -11.77
C LYS A 47 8.90 7.90 -10.94
N GLU A 48 9.27 8.54 -9.82
CA GLU A 48 10.43 8.14 -9.02
C GLU A 48 10.03 7.22 -7.86
N ARG A 49 8.92 7.52 -7.19
CA ARG A 49 8.44 6.74 -6.06
C ARG A 49 7.59 5.53 -6.46
N ARG A 50 7.17 5.47 -7.73
CA ARG A 50 6.38 4.38 -8.32
C ARG A 50 5.07 4.09 -7.56
N ASP A 51 4.42 5.16 -7.06
CA ASP A 51 3.18 5.04 -6.31
C ASP A 51 1.97 4.88 -7.24
N SER A 52 1.91 3.73 -7.89
CA SER A 52 0.87 3.38 -8.85
C SER A 52 0.72 1.87 -8.96
N SER A 53 -0.38 1.40 -9.56
CA SER A 53 -0.58 -0.01 -9.91
C SER A 53 -1.46 -0.15 -11.15
N THR A 54 -1.32 -1.28 -11.83
CA THR A 54 -2.04 -1.61 -13.06
C THR A 54 -2.68 -2.98 -12.95
N CYS A 55 -3.85 -3.14 -13.57
CA CYS A 55 -4.69 -4.32 -13.42
C CYS A 55 -5.51 -4.57 -14.68
N LEU A 56 -5.79 -5.84 -14.97
CA LEU A 56 -6.83 -6.26 -15.91
C LEU A 56 -7.96 -6.97 -15.15
N PHE A 57 -9.19 -6.60 -15.48
CA PHE A 57 -10.39 -7.31 -15.04
C PHE A 57 -11.01 -8.07 -16.20
N ASP A 58 -11.73 -9.14 -15.89
CA ASP A 58 -12.60 -9.78 -16.87
C ASP A 58 -13.82 -8.91 -17.22
N ALA A 59 -14.64 -9.35 -18.15
CA ALA A 59 -15.84 -8.62 -18.56
C ALA A 59 -16.83 -8.38 -17.40
N GLY A 60 -16.82 -9.23 -16.38
CA GLY A 60 -17.68 -9.15 -15.19
C GLY A 60 -17.10 -8.32 -14.04
N GLY A 61 -15.89 -7.78 -14.18
CA GLY A 61 -15.24 -6.97 -13.14
C GLY A 61 -14.40 -7.76 -12.14
N ARG A 62 -14.18 -9.07 -12.33
CA ARG A 62 -13.28 -9.84 -11.46
C ARG A 62 -11.82 -9.61 -11.89
N THR A 63 -10.94 -9.41 -10.92
CA THR A 63 -9.50 -9.24 -11.16
C THR A 63 -8.92 -10.48 -11.85
N LEU A 64 -8.44 -10.34 -13.09
CA LEU A 64 -7.72 -11.39 -13.83
C LEU A 64 -6.25 -11.44 -13.45
N CYS A 65 -5.60 -10.28 -13.42
CA CYS A 65 -4.20 -10.13 -13.02
C CYS A 65 -3.92 -8.69 -12.60
N GLN A 66 -2.94 -8.54 -11.73
CA GLN A 66 -2.45 -7.25 -11.25
C GLN A 66 -0.93 -7.29 -11.23
N ALA A 67 -0.28 -6.19 -11.64
CA ALA A 67 1.17 -6.05 -11.54
C ALA A 67 1.66 -5.99 -10.08
N MET A 68 2.90 -6.42 -9.87
CA MET A 68 3.52 -6.49 -8.54
C MET A 68 4.05 -5.12 -8.10
N HIS A 69 3.16 -4.17 -7.82
CA HIS A 69 3.52 -2.80 -7.41
C HIS A 69 3.21 -2.55 -5.94
N ILE A 70 2.14 -1.78 -5.64
CA ILE A 70 1.75 -1.41 -4.28
C ILE A 70 0.74 -2.41 -3.72
N PRO A 71 1.07 -3.15 -2.64
CA PRO A 71 0.16 -4.17 -2.09
C PRO A 71 -1.20 -3.62 -1.63
N MET A 72 -1.28 -2.37 -1.17
CA MET A 72 -2.55 -1.71 -0.85
C MET A 72 -3.53 -1.73 -2.03
N HIS A 73 -3.03 -1.68 -3.26
CA HIS A 73 -3.87 -1.65 -4.45
C HIS A 73 -4.44 -3.02 -4.83
N LEU A 74 -3.95 -4.13 -4.21
CA LEU A 74 -4.40 -5.50 -4.49
C LEU A 74 -5.92 -5.67 -4.36
N GLY A 75 -6.52 -5.05 -3.34
CA GLY A 75 -7.98 -5.12 -3.12
C GLY A 75 -8.69 -3.79 -3.31
N SER A 76 -7.97 -2.67 -3.46
CA SER A 76 -8.57 -1.33 -3.54
C SER A 76 -9.38 -1.10 -4.83
N LEU A 77 -9.10 -1.87 -5.87
CA LEU A 77 -9.82 -1.81 -7.14
C LEU A 77 -10.99 -2.80 -7.23
N ILE A 78 -11.23 -3.64 -6.19
CA ILE A 78 -12.37 -4.55 -6.17
C ILE A 78 -13.66 -3.74 -6.17
N GLY A 79 -14.58 -4.12 -7.07
CA GLY A 79 -15.87 -3.45 -7.21
C GLY A 79 -15.86 -2.20 -8.10
N VAL A 80 -14.70 -1.75 -8.59
CA VAL A 80 -14.61 -0.53 -9.40
C VAL A 80 -15.40 -0.65 -10.71
N VAL A 81 -15.34 -1.79 -11.39
CA VAL A 81 -16.09 -2.04 -12.62
C VAL A 81 -17.59 -2.07 -12.36
N GLU A 82 -18.00 -2.73 -11.28
CA GLU A 82 -19.40 -2.78 -10.84
C GLU A 82 -19.97 -1.38 -10.56
N HIS A 83 -19.19 -0.51 -9.94
CA HIS A 83 -19.59 0.89 -9.72
C HIS A 83 -19.71 1.69 -11.02
N VAL A 84 -18.80 1.44 -11.98
CA VAL A 84 -18.90 2.04 -13.33
C VAL A 84 -20.17 1.57 -14.03
N VAL A 85 -20.44 0.25 -14.05
CA VAL A 85 -21.59 -0.34 -14.73
C VAL A 85 -22.92 0.03 -14.04
N ALA A 86 -22.93 0.14 -12.72
CA ALA A 86 -24.12 0.59 -11.98
C ALA A 86 -24.53 2.03 -12.35
N ARG A 87 -23.56 2.88 -12.68
CA ARG A 87 -23.78 4.28 -13.08
C ARG A 87 -23.94 4.45 -14.58
N HIS A 88 -23.28 3.61 -15.36
CA HIS A 88 -23.25 3.63 -16.81
C HIS A 88 -23.62 2.22 -17.32
N PRO A 89 -24.89 1.95 -17.64
CA PRO A 89 -25.31 0.64 -18.12
C PRO A 89 -24.46 0.14 -19.30
N VAL A 90 -24.12 -1.16 -19.29
CA VAL A 90 -23.16 -1.77 -20.23
C VAL A 90 -23.52 -1.47 -21.69
N GLU A 91 -24.82 -1.47 -22.02
CA GLU A 91 -25.33 -1.16 -23.35
C GLU A 91 -25.09 0.30 -23.79
N THR A 92 -24.71 1.18 -22.86
CA THR A 92 -24.35 2.58 -23.15
C THR A 92 -22.83 2.81 -23.28
N ILE A 93 -22.03 1.79 -22.94
CA ILE A 93 -20.57 1.87 -22.99
C ILE A 93 -20.09 1.56 -24.40
N ARG A 94 -19.16 2.36 -24.88
CA ARG A 94 -18.62 2.29 -26.25
C ARG A 94 -17.10 2.19 -26.22
N GLU A 95 -16.55 1.70 -27.31
CA GLU A 95 -15.10 1.73 -27.53
C GLU A 95 -14.58 3.17 -27.52
N GLY A 96 -13.49 3.41 -26.77
CA GLY A 96 -12.93 4.75 -26.56
C GLY A 96 -13.53 5.52 -25.39
N ASP A 97 -14.48 4.94 -24.64
CA ASP A 97 -14.91 5.49 -23.36
C ASP A 97 -13.79 5.30 -22.32
N VAL A 98 -13.52 6.35 -21.53
CA VAL A 98 -12.61 6.32 -20.39
C VAL A 98 -13.35 6.82 -19.17
N PHE A 99 -13.33 6.05 -18.10
CA PHE A 99 -13.91 6.44 -16.82
C PHE A 99 -12.81 6.85 -15.84
N ILE A 100 -13.10 7.85 -15.00
CA ILE A 100 -12.22 8.34 -13.94
C ILE A 100 -13.00 8.37 -12.62
N GLY A 101 -12.31 8.07 -11.52
CA GLY A 101 -12.88 8.17 -10.18
C GLY A 101 -11.79 8.17 -9.10
N ASN A 102 -12.13 8.68 -7.92
CA ASN A 102 -11.26 8.61 -6.74
C ASN A 102 -12.04 8.49 -5.42
N ASP A 103 -13.37 8.44 -5.49
CA ASP A 103 -14.18 8.37 -4.28
C ASP A 103 -14.08 7.00 -3.62
N ALA A 104 -13.43 6.93 -2.48
CA ALA A 104 -13.16 5.69 -1.74
C ALA A 104 -14.43 4.89 -1.35
N TYR A 105 -15.61 5.53 -1.33
CA TYR A 105 -16.88 4.89 -0.98
C TYR A 105 -17.68 4.38 -2.18
N THR A 106 -17.42 4.89 -3.39
CA THR A 106 -18.27 4.63 -4.56
C THR A 106 -17.52 4.28 -5.85
N GLY A 107 -16.25 3.92 -5.77
CA GLY A 107 -15.63 3.39 -6.97
C GLY A 107 -14.26 3.90 -7.35
N GLY A 108 -13.37 3.98 -6.43
CA GLY A 108 -12.00 4.24 -6.81
C GLY A 108 -11.05 4.37 -5.62
N GLY A 109 -10.05 3.54 -5.58
CA GLY A 109 -9.01 3.63 -4.59
C GLY A 109 -9.49 3.43 -3.15
N THR A 110 -8.70 3.91 -2.20
CA THR A 110 -9.02 3.83 -0.77
C THR A 110 -8.92 5.18 -0.08
N HIS A 111 -8.50 6.23 -0.79
CA HIS A 111 -8.50 7.65 -0.40
C HIS A 111 -8.44 8.54 -1.66
N LEU A 112 -8.71 9.83 -1.51
CA LEU A 112 -8.89 10.72 -2.66
C LEU A 112 -7.63 10.97 -3.52
N PRO A 113 -6.39 10.94 -2.99
CA PRO A 113 -5.20 11.01 -3.83
C PRO A 113 -5.06 9.88 -4.87
N ASP A 114 -5.68 8.73 -4.63
CA ASP A 114 -5.67 7.58 -5.54
C ASP A 114 -6.66 7.79 -6.69
N ILE A 115 -6.22 8.34 -7.81
CA ILE A 115 -7.06 8.49 -9.01
C ILE A 115 -7.02 7.19 -9.81
N VAL A 116 -8.20 6.63 -10.08
CA VAL A 116 -8.39 5.41 -10.86
C VAL A 116 -8.85 5.77 -12.26
N MET A 117 -8.24 5.15 -13.28
CA MET A 117 -8.72 5.18 -14.66
C MET A 117 -9.12 3.79 -15.13
N ILE A 118 -10.30 3.70 -15.74
CA ILE A 118 -10.92 2.44 -16.17
C ILE A 118 -11.33 2.57 -17.63
N GLU A 119 -10.88 1.62 -18.47
CA GLU A 119 -11.21 1.58 -19.89
C GLU A 119 -11.71 0.20 -20.31
N PRO A 120 -12.85 0.07 -21.02
CA PRO A 120 -13.33 -1.19 -21.54
C PRO A 120 -12.46 -1.69 -22.70
N VAL A 121 -12.15 -2.98 -22.70
CA VAL A 121 -11.44 -3.64 -23.78
C VAL A 121 -12.44 -4.35 -24.68
N PHE A 122 -12.72 -3.79 -25.84
CA PHE A 122 -13.61 -4.39 -26.84
C PHE A 122 -12.84 -5.35 -27.75
N VAL A 123 -13.38 -6.56 -27.92
CA VAL A 123 -12.93 -7.57 -28.88
C VAL A 123 -14.19 -8.10 -29.57
N ASP A 124 -14.19 -8.14 -30.89
CA ASP A 124 -15.33 -8.58 -31.73
C ASP A 124 -16.66 -7.88 -31.35
N GLY A 125 -16.58 -6.58 -31.06
CA GLY A 125 -17.76 -5.73 -30.77
C GLY A 125 -18.36 -5.89 -29.35
N ALA A 126 -17.73 -6.69 -28.48
CA ALA A 126 -18.18 -6.87 -27.09
C ALA A 126 -17.05 -6.60 -26.10
N ILE A 127 -17.40 -6.19 -24.88
CA ILE A 127 -16.44 -6.03 -23.79
C ILE A 127 -15.90 -7.41 -23.40
N ALA A 128 -14.60 -7.60 -23.56
CA ALA A 128 -13.89 -8.84 -23.19
C ALA A 128 -13.14 -8.70 -21.87
N ALA A 129 -12.68 -7.49 -21.53
CA ALA A 129 -11.93 -7.19 -20.34
C ALA A 129 -12.04 -5.69 -20.01
N TRP A 130 -11.43 -5.27 -18.88
CA TRP A 130 -11.23 -3.87 -18.52
C TRP A 130 -9.76 -3.64 -18.19
N ALA A 131 -9.17 -2.61 -18.79
CA ALA A 131 -7.85 -2.13 -18.42
C ALA A 131 -8.00 -1.01 -17.39
N THR A 132 -7.30 -1.17 -16.27
CA THR A 132 -7.44 -0.26 -15.14
C THR A 132 -6.07 0.05 -14.55
N ASN A 133 -5.89 1.27 -14.12
CA ASN A 133 -4.76 1.66 -13.30
C ASN A 133 -5.19 2.64 -12.20
N ILE A 134 -4.35 2.74 -11.19
CA ILE A 134 -4.47 3.65 -10.08
C ILE A 134 -3.12 4.35 -9.90
N ALA A 135 -3.14 5.65 -9.66
CA ALA A 135 -1.94 6.43 -9.36
C ALA A 135 -2.23 7.42 -8.23
N HIS A 136 -1.27 7.54 -7.30
CA HIS A 136 -1.38 8.45 -6.18
C HIS A 136 -0.92 9.85 -6.59
N HIS A 137 -1.86 10.80 -6.58
CA HIS A 137 -1.63 12.20 -6.89
C HIS A 137 -1.38 13.02 -5.62
N ALA A 138 -0.20 13.61 -5.47
CA ALA A 138 0.21 14.33 -4.26
C ALA A 138 -0.61 15.60 -3.97
N ASP A 139 -1.41 16.06 -4.92
CA ASP A 139 -2.14 17.34 -4.90
C ASP A 139 -3.13 17.52 -3.73
N PHE A 140 -3.63 16.41 -3.15
CA PHE A 140 -4.67 16.45 -2.13
C PHE A 140 -4.18 16.13 -0.72
N VAL A 141 -2.87 15.95 -0.51
CA VAL A 141 -2.33 15.41 0.75
C VAL A 141 -2.10 16.42 1.85
N ASP A 142 -2.08 17.71 1.56
CA ASP A 142 -1.85 18.80 2.51
C ASP A 142 -3.15 19.41 3.09
N ARG A 143 -4.25 18.64 3.08
CA ARG A 143 -5.58 19.10 3.47
C ARG A 143 -6.01 18.56 4.83
N GLY A 144 -7.12 19.10 5.38
CA GLY A 144 -7.69 18.65 6.65
C GLY A 144 -8.32 17.26 6.58
N HIS A 145 -8.34 16.52 7.70
CA HIS A 145 -8.73 15.11 7.74
C HIS A 145 -9.84 14.80 8.76
N ALA A 146 -10.73 15.75 9.08
CA ALA A 146 -11.82 15.46 10.02
C ALA A 146 -12.98 14.67 9.38
N HIS A 147 -13.18 14.82 8.08
CA HIS A 147 -14.11 14.06 7.25
C HIS A 147 -13.69 14.14 5.77
N ILE A 148 -14.14 13.20 4.94
CA ILE A 148 -13.68 13.07 3.56
C ILE A 148 -13.87 14.33 2.68
N TYR A 149 -14.85 15.18 2.97
CA TYR A 149 -15.05 16.43 2.23
C TYR A 149 -13.92 17.47 2.43
N GLN A 150 -13.08 17.30 3.45
CA GLN A 150 -11.90 18.15 3.66
C GLN A 150 -10.65 17.58 2.94
N GLU A 151 -10.69 16.33 2.53
CA GLU A 151 -9.54 15.67 1.90
C GLU A 151 -9.35 16.04 0.43
N GLY A 152 -10.30 16.71 -0.21
CA GLY A 152 -10.20 17.19 -1.58
C GLY A 152 -11.42 16.94 -2.45
N LEU A 153 -11.22 17.01 -3.77
CA LEU A 153 -12.26 16.77 -4.76
C LEU A 153 -12.61 15.27 -4.80
N ARG A 154 -13.89 14.96 -4.58
CA ARG A 154 -14.43 13.61 -4.75
C ARG A 154 -14.97 13.45 -6.15
N ILE A 155 -14.41 12.51 -6.89
CA ILE A 155 -14.78 12.19 -8.27
C ILE A 155 -15.48 10.83 -8.25
N PRO A 156 -16.81 10.77 -8.43
CA PRO A 156 -17.49 9.49 -8.61
C PRO A 156 -17.10 8.87 -9.97
N PRO A 157 -17.37 7.59 -10.25
CA PRO A 157 -17.09 7.01 -11.55
C PRO A 157 -17.82 7.79 -12.67
N VAL A 158 -17.10 8.70 -13.32
CA VAL A 158 -17.64 9.54 -14.41
C VAL A 158 -16.87 9.29 -15.70
N ARG A 159 -17.55 9.51 -16.83
CA ARG A 159 -16.95 9.36 -18.15
C ARG A 159 -16.10 10.59 -18.45
N LEU A 160 -14.76 10.41 -18.50
CA LEU A 160 -13.80 11.46 -18.89
C LEU A 160 -13.68 11.57 -20.42
N TYR A 161 -13.77 10.45 -21.13
CA TYR A 161 -13.85 10.38 -22.58
C TYR A 161 -15.08 9.59 -23.00
N ARG A 162 -15.74 10.04 -24.05
CA ARG A 162 -16.82 9.33 -24.74
C ARG A 162 -16.39 9.06 -26.18
N GLU A 163 -16.30 7.79 -26.56
CA GLU A 163 -15.92 7.39 -27.93
C GLU A 163 -14.64 8.11 -28.42
N GLY A 164 -13.65 8.25 -27.56
CA GLY A 164 -12.39 8.93 -27.84
C GLY A 164 -12.42 10.46 -27.74
N GLN A 165 -13.58 11.07 -27.50
CA GLN A 165 -13.73 12.52 -27.34
C GLN A 165 -13.75 12.90 -25.86
N ILE A 166 -12.88 13.85 -25.46
CA ILE A 166 -12.78 14.30 -24.08
C ILE A 166 -14.00 15.11 -23.66
N HIS A 167 -14.48 14.88 -22.46
CA HIS A 167 -15.41 15.78 -21.76
C HIS A 167 -14.60 16.90 -21.09
N GLN A 168 -14.37 17.99 -21.85
CA GLN A 168 -13.53 19.11 -21.43
C GLN A 168 -13.99 19.71 -20.09
N ASP A 169 -15.30 19.88 -19.88
CA ASP A 169 -15.86 20.43 -18.65
C ASP A 169 -15.50 19.59 -17.42
N VAL A 170 -15.46 18.25 -17.57
CA VAL A 170 -15.05 17.33 -16.48
C VAL A 170 -13.57 17.51 -16.18
N LEU A 171 -12.72 17.58 -17.21
CA LEU A 171 -11.30 17.80 -17.03
C LEU A 171 -11.02 19.16 -16.38
N ASP A 172 -11.67 20.22 -16.86
CA ASP A 172 -11.50 21.59 -16.34
C ASP A 172 -11.94 21.67 -14.87
N LEU A 173 -13.06 21.00 -14.50
CA LEU A 173 -13.51 20.92 -13.13
C LEU A 173 -12.45 20.23 -12.24
N ILE A 174 -11.84 19.14 -12.69
CA ILE A 174 -10.79 18.43 -11.96
C ILE A 174 -9.56 19.33 -11.79
N LEU A 175 -9.07 19.91 -12.88
CA LEU A 175 -7.85 20.72 -12.88
C LEU A 175 -8.00 22.02 -12.09
N LEU A 176 -9.20 22.63 -12.08
CA LEU A 176 -9.48 23.83 -11.27
C LEU A 176 -9.35 23.57 -9.76
N ASN A 177 -9.58 22.32 -9.33
CA ASN A 177 -9.45 21.93 -7.92
C ASN A 177 -8.05 21.42 -7.54
N CYS A 178 -7.11 21.40 -8.50
CA CYS A 178 -5.73 20.99 -8.29
C CYS A 178 -4.82 22.18 -7.99
N GLN A 179 -3.87 21.99 -7.07
CA GLN A 179 -2.86 22.99 -6.72
C GLN A 179 -1.73 23.06 -7.77
N VAL A 180 -1.44 21.92 -8.41
CA VAL A 180 -0.40 21.78 -9.47
C VAL A 180 -1.00 21.18 -10.76
N PRO A 181 -1.94 21.89 -11.44
CA PRO A 181 -2.76 21.34 -12.50
C PRO A 181 -1.97 20.82 -13.72
N THR A 182 -0.80 21.39 -14.01
CA THR A 182 0.06 20.93 -15.12
C THR A 182 0.61 19.53 -14.87
N GLU A 183 1.06 19.24 -13.65
CA GLU A 183 1.51 17.90 -13.28
C GLU A 183 0.34 16.91 -13.35
N ARG A 184 -0.81 17.29 -12.77
CA ARG A 184 -2.02 16.44 -12.78
C ARG A 184 -2.43 16.05 -14.18
N LEU A 185 -2.50 17.01 -15.10
CA LEU A 185 -2.85 16.75 -16.49
C LEU A 185 -1.89 15.76 -17.16
N ASN A 186 -0.59 15.89 -16.90
CA ASN A 186 0.41 15.01 -17.50
C ASN A 186 0.38 13.60 -16.90
N ASP A 187 0.17 13.46 -15.58
CA ASP A 187 0.00 12.17 -14.95
C ASP A 187 -1.29 11.46 -15.39
N LEU A 188 -2.42 12.20 -15.55
CA LEU A 188 -3.64 11.65 -16.12
C LEU A 188 -3.43 11.12 -17.55
N ARG A 189 -2.63 11.83 -18.37
CA ARG A 189 -2.25 11.37 -19.72
C ARG A 189 -1.38 10.11 -19.67
N ALA A 190 -0.48 10.01 -18.69
CA ALA A 190 0.34 8.82 -18.47
C ALA A 190 -0.51 7.61 -18.07
N GLN A 191 -1.51 7.80 -17.20
CA GLN A 191 -2.48 6.75 -16.84
C GLN A 191 -3.26 6.25 -18.07
N MET A 192 -3.70 7.14 -18.94
CA MET A 192 -4.36 6.76 -20.19
C MET A 192 -3.42 6.00 -21.13
N ALA A 193 -2.16 6.43 -21.26
CA ALA A 193 -1.17 5.73 -22.09
C ALA A 193 -0.94 4.29 -21.61
N ALA A 194 -0.89 4.08 -20.30
CA ALA A 194 -0.77 2.76 -19.69
C ALA A 194 -1.98 1.86 -20.03
N ASN A 195 -3.20 2.35 -19.89
CA ASN A 195 -4.39 1.57 -20.24
C ASN A 195 -4.43 1.24 -21.74
N ARG A 196 -4.11 2.18 -22.61
CA ARG A 196 -4.04 1.96 -24.06
C ARG A 196 -3.03 0.87 -24.44
N GLN A 197 -1.88 0.85 -23.76
CA GLN A 197 -0.90 -0.22 -23.92
C GLN A 197 -1.52 -1.58 -23.53
N GLY A 198 -2.18 -1.67 -22.39
CA GLY A 198 -2.87 -2.89 -21.94
C GLY A 198 -3.95 -3.35 -22.92
N ILE A 199 -4.79 -2.43 -23.40
CA ILE A 199 -5.85 -2.72 -24.39
C ILE A 199 -5.24 -3.29 -25.67
N GLN A 200 -4.21 -2.66 -26.21
CA GLN A 200 -3.56 -3.11 -27.42
C GLN A 200 -2.95 -4.50 -27.26
N ARG A 201 -2.26 -4.75 -26.17
CA ARG A 201 -1.63 -6.05 -25.88
C ARG A 201 -2.65 -7.15 -25.66
N PHE A 202 -3.74 -6.87 -24.91
CA PHE A 202 -4.84 -7.82 -24.71
C PHE A 202 -5.51 -8.21 -26.03
N ARG A 203 -5.79 -7.21 -26.90
CA ARG A 203 -6.32 -7.44 -28.24
C ARG A 203 -5.38 -8.31 -29.09
N SER A 204 -4.08 -8.04 -29.04
CA SER A 204 -3.07 -8.84 -29.73
C SER A 204 -3.04 -10.29 -29.23
N LEU A 205 -3.22 -10.49 -27.91
CA LEU A 205 -3.33 -11.83 -27.31
C LEU A 205 -4.58 -12.56 -27.84
N CYS A 206 -5.74 -11.89 -27.86
CA CYS A 206 -6.96 -12.44 -28.42
C CYS A 206 -6.84 -12.72 -29.94
N GLY A 207 -6.15 -11.86 -30.70
CA GLY A 207 -5.87 -12.08 -32.10
C GLY A 207 -4.99 -13.31 -32.37
N LYS A 208 -4.08 -13.63 -31.46
CA LYS A 208 -3.17 -14.77 -31.58
C LYS A 208 -3.83 -16.11 -31.21
N TYR A 209 -4.59 -16.14 -30.13
CA TYR A 209 -5.12 -17.38 -29.56
C TYR A 209 -6.63 -17.56 -29.77
N GLY A 210 -7.33 -16.54 -30.24
CA GLY A 210 -8.79 -16.47 -30.25
C GLY A 210 -9.35 -15.94 -28.93
N ARG A 211 -10.38 -15.07 -29.02
CA ARG A 211 -11.03 -14.45 -27.86
C ARG A 211 -11.53 -15.48 -26.86
N ASP A 212 -12.28 -16.48 -27.32
CA ASP A 212 -12.94 -17.45 -26.44
C ASP A 212 -11.93 -18.30 -25.65
N LEU A 213 -10.80 -18.65 -26.27
CA LEU A 213 -9.74 -19.38 -25.57
C LEU A 213 -9.04 -18.53 -24.51
N VAL A 214 -8.80 -17.23 -24.80
CA VAL A 214 -8.22 -16.30 -23.81
C VAL A 214 -9.14 -16.13 -22.60
N LEU A 215 -10.45 -15.97 -22.82
CA LEU A 215 -11.42 -15.84 -21.74
C LEU A 215 -11.56 -17.14 -20.92
N ALA A 216 -11.57 -18.30 -21.60
CA ALA A 216 -11.60 -19.60 -20.92
C ALA A 216 -10.34 -19.86 -20.09
N ALA A 217 -9.17 -19.51 -20.61
CA ALA A 217 -7.91 -19.60 -19.88
C ALA A 217 -7.88 -18.65 -18.67
N GLY A 218 -8.46 -17.45 -18.78
CA GLY A 218 -8.64 -16.53 -17.66
C GLY A 218 -9.47 -17.16 -16.52
N GLU A 219 -10.61 -17.78 -16.82
CA GLU A 219 -11.42 -18.48 -15.81
C GLU A 219 -10.65 -19.65 -15.17
N ALA A 220 -9.97 -20.47 -15.99
CA ALA A 220 -9.16 -21.57 -15.49
C ALA A 220 -7.98 -21.08 -14.60
N LEU A 221 -7.42 -19.90 -14.88
CA LEU A 221 -6.41 -19.26 -14.04
C LEU A 221 -6.98 -18.84 -12.67
N LEU A 222 -8.18 -18.29 -12.62
CA LEU A 222 -8.86 -17.98 -11.35
C LEU A 222 -9.09 -19.24 -10.51
N ASP A 223 -9.57 -20.33 -11.12
CA ASP A 223 -9.77 -21.61 -10.46
C ASP A 223 -8.47 -22.25 -9.99
N TYR A 224 -7.40 -22.10 -10.78
CA TYR A 224 -6.06 -22.56 -10.40
C TYR A 224 -5.55 -21.79 -9.17
N THR A 225 -5.70 -20.47 -9.17
CA THR A 225 -5.30 -19.61 -8.04
C THR A 225 -6.07 -19.95 -6.77
N GLU A 226 -7.37 -20.18 -6.87
CA GLU A 226 -8.18 -20.63 -5.72
C GLU A 226 -7.64 -21.94 -5.14
N ARG A 227 -7.36 -22.94 -5.99
CA ARG A 227 -6.81 -24.23 -5.52
C ARG A 227 -5.48 -24.04 -4.80
N LEU A 228 -4.56 -23.21 -5.33
CA LEU A 228 -3.29 -22.91 -4.66
C LEU A 228 -3.50 -22.24 -3.31
N THR A 229 -4.44 -21.30 -3.23
CA THR A 229 -4.77 -20.59 -1.98
C THR A 229 -5.34 -21.55 -0.95
N ARG A 230 -6.27 -22.44 -1.34
CA ARG A 230 -6.83 -23.48 -0.46
C ARG A 230 -5.75 -24.43 0.05
N VAL A 231 -4.85 -24.88 -0.81
CA VAL A 231 -3.69 -25.71 -0.41
C VAL A 231 -2.81 -24.96 0.60
N GLY A 232 -2.52 -23.69 0.36
CA GLY A 232 -1.75 -22.86 1.28
C GLY A 232 -2.45 -22.69 2.65
N ILE A 233 -3.75 -22.41 2.67
CA ILE A 233 -4.54 -22.29 3.91
C ILE A 233 -4.56 -23.62 4.68
N ALA A 234 -4.73 -24.74 4.00
CA ALA A 234 -4.74 -26.08 4.62
C ALA A 234 -3.42 -26.46 5.31
N THR A 235 -2.33 -25.73 5.07
CA THR A 235 -1.06 -25.89 5.79
C THR A 235 -1.04 -25.21 7.17
N ILE A 236 -2.04 -24.37 7.47
CA ILE A 236 -2.21 -23.75 8.79
C ILE A 236 -3.03 -24.73 9.64
N PRO A 237 -2.58 -25.09 10.86
CA PRO A 237 -3.35 -25.98 11.72
C PRO A 237 -4.79 -25.47 11.91
N PRO A 238 -5.81 -26.34 11.79
CA PRO A 238 -7.18 -25.94 12.06
C PRO A 238 -7.35 -25.47 13.51
N GLY A 239 -8.11 -24.40 13.72
CA GLY A 239 -8.28 -23.83 15.05
C GLY A 239 -8.82 -22.42 15.04
N VAL A 240 -8.85 -21.84 16.25
CA VAL A 240 -9.25 -20.45 16.48
C VAL A 240 -8.08 -19.72 17.11
N TYR A 241 -7.69 -18.63 16.51
CA TYR A 241 -6.56 -17.79 16.90
C TYR A 241 -7.04 -16.37 17.11
N ALA A 242 -6.54 -15.69 18.14
CA ALA A 242 -6.94 -14.32 18.42
C ALA A 242 -5.74 -13.48 18.86
N PHE A 243 -5.80 -12.21 18.55
CA PHE A 243 -4.80 -11.24 18.95
C PHE A 243 -5.40 -9.84 19.06
N GLU A 244 -4.82 -9.04 19.96
CA GLU A 244 -5.16 -7.62 20.11
C GLU A 244 -3.87 -6.82 20.00
N ASP A 245 -3.94 -5.66 19.32
CA ASP A 245 -2.84 -4.71 19.25
C ASP A 245 -3.33 -3.29 19.51
N ARG A 246 -2.43 -2.46 20.01
CA ARG A 246 -2.70 -1.06 20.36
C ARG A 246 -2.27 -0.16 19.22
N PHE A 247 -3.14 0.74 18.85
CA PHE A 247 -2.93 1.72 17.78
C PHE A 247 -2.91 3.13 18.33
N ASP A 248 -1.84 3.86 18.05
CA ASP A 248 -1.64 5.24 18.45
C ASP A 248 -0.98 6.07 17.35
N THR A 249 -1.30 7.33 17.30
CA THR A 249 -0.75 8.33 16.38
C THR A 249 -0.93 9.72 16.99
N ASP A 250 -0.31 10.76 16.40
CA ASP A 250 -0.49 12.14 16.81
C ASP A 250 -1.89 12.68 16.45
N GLU A 251 -2.59 12.04 15.51
CA GLU A 251 -3.91 12.51 15.02
C GLU A 251 -5.06 12.18 16.00
N ILE A 252 -4.86 11.28 16.97
CA ILE A 252 -5.86 10.89 17.96
C ILE A 252 -5.33 11.02 19.39
N ALA A 253 -6.16 11.51 20.30
CA ALA A 253 -5.76 11.72 21.70
C ALA A 253 -5.54 10.40 22.43
N ASP A 254 -6.47 9.45 22.25
CA ASP A 254 -6.51 8.19 22.97
C ASP A 254 -6.02 7.03 22.09
N GLU A 255 -5.28 6.14 22.69
CA GLU A 255 -4.91 4.86 22.07
C GLU A 255 -6.17 4.04 21.74
N LYS A 256 -6.15 3.35 20.61
CA LYS A 256 -7.23 2.47 20.16
C LYS A 256 -6.76 1.02 20.22
N VAL A 257 -7.67 0.10 20.49
CA VAL A 257 -7.40 -1.34 20.45
C VAL A 257 -8.10 -1.93 19.25
N PHE A 258 -7.36 -2.67 18.44
CA PHE A 258 -7.87 -3.51 17.36
C PHE A 258 -7.74 -4.97 17.77
N ALA A 259 -8.76 -5.76 17.46
CA ALA A 259 -8.77 -7.18 17.71
C ALA A 259 -9.11 -7.97 16.46
N VAL A 260 -8.54 -9.16 16.35
CA VAL A 260 -8.92 -10.14 15.31
C VAL A 260 -9.12 -11.51 15.93
N ARG A 261 -10.16 -12.20 15.48
CA ARG A 261 -10.38 -13.63 15.70
C ARG A 261 -10.32 -14.32 14.33
N ILE A 262 -9.37 -15.22 14.18
CA ILE A 262 -9.15 -15.98 12.94
C ILE A 262 -9.56 -17.42 13.19
N GLU A 263 -10.41 -17.97 12.33
CA GLU A 263 -10.79 -19.37 12.36
C GLU A 263 -10.35 -20.06 11.07
N VAL A 264 -9.57 -21.12 11.18
CA VAL A 264 -9.12 -21.96 10.07
C VAL A 264 -9.92 -23.24 10.07
N ARG A 265 -10.67 -23.49 8.99
CA ARG A 265 -11.54 -24.66 8.80
C ARG A 265 -11.15 -25.38 7.50
N GLY A 266 -10.30 -26.39 7.62
CA GLY A 266 -9.82 -27.11 6.44
C GLY A 266 -9.01 -26.21 5.51
N ASP A 267 -9.55 -25.85 4.36
CA ASP A 267 -8.92 -25.04 3.33
C ASP A 267 -9.52 -23.63 3.19
N GLU A 268 -10.28 -23.20 4.21
CA GLU A 268 -10.88 -21.86 4.30
C GLU A 268 -10.45 -21.13 5.56
N ILE A 269 -10.35 -19.80 5.48
CA ILE A 269 -9.96 -18.92 6.59
C ILE A 269 -11.01 -17.82 6.80
N PHE A 270 -11.43 -17.64 8.05
CA PHE A 270 -12.43 -16.66 8.46
C PHE A 270 -11.79 -15.66 9.42
N LEU A 271 -11.80 -14.38 9.06
CA LEU A 271 -11.22 -13.30 9.85
C LEU A 271 -12.34 -12.36 10.32
N HIS A 272 -12.52 -12.30 11.63
CA HIS A 272 -13.50 -11.43 12.30
C HIS A 272 -12.75 -10.33 13.04
N PHE A 273 -12.93 -9.10 12.58
CA PHE A 273 -12.30 -7.94 13.18
C PHE A 273 -13.24 -7.22 14.13
N ASP A 274 -12.69 -6.74 15.24
CA ASP A 274 -13.33 -5.78 16.12
C ASP A 274 -12.42 -4.55 16.27
N SER A 275 -13.05 -3.37 16.24
CA SER A 275 -12.34 -2.10 16.35
C SER A 275 -13.26 -1.01 16.89
N PRO A 276 -12.69 0.07 17.47
CA PRO A 276 -13.47 1.20 17.94
C PRO A 276 -14.30 1.84 16.83
N PRO A 277 -15.32 2.65 17.20
CA PRO A 277 -16.04 3.49 16.25
C PRO A 277 -15.10 4.35 15.41
N GLN A 278 -15.51 4.64 14.16
CA GLN A 278 -14.76 5.51 13.26
C GLN A 278 -14.44 6.87 13.90
N VAL A 279 -13.23 7.37 13.63
CA VAL A 279 -12.69 8.59 14.24
C VAL A 279 -12.77 9.80 13.29
N ARG A 280 -12.71 11.01 13.85
CA ARG A 280 -12.62 12.27 13.09
C ARG A 280 -11.15 12.57 12.74
N ALA A 281 -10.50 11.65 12.06
CA ALA A 281 -9.13 11.73 11.56
C ALA A 281 -9.04 10.82 10.32
N GLY A 282 -8.02 11.01 9.48
CA GLY A 282 -7.83 10.26 8.24
C GLY A 282 -7.48 8.78 8.37
N LEU A 283 -7.69 8.21 9.55
CA LEU A 283 -7.20 6.88 9.97
C LEU A 283 -8.18 5.73 9.72
N ASN A 284 -9.38 6.03 9.21
CA ASN A 284 -10.40 5.01 9.01
C ASN A 284 -10.17 4.23 7.71
N LEU A 285 -10.58 2.97 7.68
CA LEU A 285 -10.56 2.12 6.50
C LEU A 285 -11.95 2.01 5.88
N VAL A 286 -12.03 2.25 4.57
CA VAL A 286 -13.16 1.77 3.77
C VAL A 286 -13.06 0.25 3.62
N TRP A 287 -14.17 -0.41 3.30
CA TRP A 287 -14.22 -1.87 3.14
C TRP A 287 -13.14 -2.41 2.19
N THR A 288 -12.95 -1.79 1.03
CA THR A 288 -11.93 -2.20 0.05
C THR A 288 -10.50 -2.07 0.59
N GLY A 289 -10.23 -1.09 1.47
CA GLY A 289 -8.95 -0.96 2.18
C GLY A 289 -8.69 -2.10 3.16
N LEU A 290 -9.72 -2.57 3.88
CA LEU A 290 -9.62 -3.75 4.73
C LEU A 290 -9.39 -5.00 3.88
N LEU A 291 -10.15 -5.19 2.79
CA LEU A 291 -9.96 -6.32 1.86
C LEU A 291 -8.53 -6.39 1.34
N ALA A 292 -8.00 -5.27 0.81
CA ALA A 292 -6.63 -5.20 0.31
C ALA A 292 -5.61 -5.66 1.36
N THR A 293 -5.77 -5.17 2.59
CA THR A 293 -4.87 -5.46 3.70
C THR A 293 -4.91 -6.93 4.11
N VAL A 294 -6.10 -7.51 4.22
CA VAL A 294 -6.27 -8.91 4.61
C VAL A 294 -5.78 -9.85 3.53
N TYR A 295 -6.10 -9.60 2.26
CA TYR A 295 -5.64 -10.43 1.15
C TYR A 295 -4.12 -10.41 1.02
N TYR A 296 -3.49 -9.25 1.20
CA TYR A 296 -2.03 -9.16 1.29
C TYR A 296 -1.49 -10.01 2.45
N ALA A 297 -2.00 -9.82 3.67
CA ALA A 297 -1.52 -10.54 4.84
C ALA A 297 -1.66 -12.05 4.69
N VAL A 298 -2.82 -12.54 4.25
CA VAL A 298 -3.04 -13.97 4.04
C VAL A 298 -2.12 -14.50 2.94
N LYS A 299 -2.02 -13.79 1.79
CA LYS A 299 -1.14 -14.19 0.67
C LYS A 299 0.30 -14.40 1.11
N THR A 300 0.85 -13.49 1.95
CA THR A 300 2.24 -13.62 2.45
C THR A 300 2.47 -14.86 3.30
N LEU A 301 1.42 -15.41 3.91
CA LEU A 301 1.48 -16.58 4.80
C LEU A 301 1.21 -17.90 4.10
N VAL A 302 0.32 -17.89 3.08
CA VAL A 302 -0.11 -19.12 2.40
C VAL A 302 0.69 -19.41 1.13
N GLY A 303 1.28 -18.39 0.49
CA GLY A 303 2.12 -18.53 -0.71
C GLY A 303 2.32 -17.19 -1.39
N PRO A 304 3.45 -16.51 -1.16
CA PRO A 304 3.72 -15.20 -1.76
C PRO A 304 3.76 -15.23 -3.30
N GLU A 305 4.03 -16.40 -3.90
CA GLU A 305 4.06 -16.63 -5.35
C GLU A 305 2.67 -16.84 -5.97
N ILE A 306 1.62 -17.07 -5.18
CA ILE A 306 0.25 -17.24 -5.68
C ILE A 306 -0.17 -15.99 -6.48
N PRO A 307 -0.74 -16.14 -7.69
CA PRO A 307 -1.17 -14.99 -8.48
C PRO A 307 -2.14 -14.07 -7.74
N ALA A 308 -1.97 -12.75 -7.91
CA ALA A 308 -2.86 -11.75 -7.33
C ALA A 308 -4.08 -11.55 -8.24
N ASN A 309 -5.10 -12.37 -8.09
CA ASN A 309 -6.35 -12.30 -8.84
C ASN A 309 -7.56 -12.72 -8.00
N ALA A 310 -8.76 -12.69 -8.58
CA ALA A 310 -9.99 -12.97 -7.87
C ALA A 310 -10.09 -14.41 -7.31
N GLY A 311 -9.31 -15.36 -7.82
CA GLY A 311 -9.23 -16.72 -7.27
C GLY A 311 -8.63 -16.75 -5.87
N LEU A 312 -7.67 -15.86 -5.58
CA LEU A 312 -7.06 -15.72 -4.24
C LEU A 312 -8.10 -15.40 -3.17
N PHE A 313 -9.13 -14.62 -3.51
CA PHE A 313 -10.08 -14.06 -2.54
C PHE A 313 -11.14 -15.07 -2.09
N ARG A 314 -11.47 -16.07 -2.95
CA ARG A 314 -12.60 -17.00 -2.76
C ARG A 314 -12.61 -17.76 -1.43
N PRO A 315 -11.48 -18.33 -0.92
CA PRO A 315 -11.45 -19.05 0.35
C PRO A 315 -11.18 -18.16 1.58
N ILE A 316 -11.14 -16.82 1.43
CA ILE A 316 -10.86 -15.89 2.51
C ILE A 316 -12.13 -15.11 2.86
N HIS A 317 -12.65 -15.33 4.06
CA HIS A 317 -13.90 -14.74 4.53
C HIS A 317 -13.61 -13.66 5.58
N ILE A 318 -14.09 -12.44 5.35
CA ILE A 318 -13.75 -11.26 6.17
C ILE A 318 -15.04 -10.67 6.72
N SER A 319 -15.02 -10.28 7.98
CA SER A 319 -16.10 -9.51 8.60
C SER A 319 -15.56 -8.44 9.55
N ALA A 320 -16.16 -7.25 9.51
CA ALA A 320 -15.93 -6.15 10.43
C ALA A 320 -17.22 -5.33 10.55
N PRO A 321 -17.61 -4.88 11.76
CA PRO A 321 -18.84 -4.06 11.94
C PRO A 321 -18.73 -2.74 11.16
N ALA A 322 -19.79 -2.36 10.48
CA ALA A 322 -19.88 -1.06 9.80
C ALA A 322 -19.87 0.10 10.81
N GLY A 323 -19.29 1.23 10.43
CA GLY A 323 -19.17 2.42 11.29
C GLY A 323 -18.00 2.35 12.28
N THR A 324 -17.11 1.36 12.13
CA THR A 324 -15.88 1.23 12.93
C THR A 324 -14.67 1.73 12.15
N MET A 325 -13.51 1.87 12.81
CA MET A 325 -12.27 2.30 12.15
C MET A 325 -11.82 1.36 11.04
N LEU A 326 -12.12 0.05 11.13
CA LEU A 326 -11.73 -0.94 10.13
C LEU A 326 -12.77 -1.16 9.03
N ASN A 327 -13.97 -0.61 9.16
CA ASN A 327 -15.04 -0.63 8.16
C ASN A 327 -15.90 0.62 8.28
N CYS A 328 -15.34 1.77 7.92
CA CYS A 328 -15.99 3.04 8.10
C CYS A 328 -17.08 3.30 7.06
N VAL A 329 -18.00 4.18 7.43
CA VAL A 329 -19.06 4.68 6.55
C VAL A 329 -18.88 6.19 6.34
N ALA A 330 -19.33 6.68 5.18
CA ALA A 330 -19.28 8.10 4.85
C ALA A 330 -19.99 8.93 5.96
N PRO A 331 -19.46 10.09 6.30
CA PRO A 331 -18.38 10.84 5.64
C PRO A 331 -17.00 10.71 6.34
N ALA A 332 -16.66 9.56 6.93
CA ALA A 332 -15.39 9.40 7.63
C ALA A 332 -14.18 9.74 6.73
N ALA A 333 -13.16 10.37 7.32
CA ALA A 333 -11.92 10.67 6.65
C ALA A 333 -11.02 9.42 6.55
N VAL A 334 -10.27 9.29 5.45
CA VAL A 334 -9.52 8.07 5.11
C VAL A 334 -8.09 8.34 4.60
N ASN A 335 -7.64 9.58 4.57
CA ASN A 335 -6.39 9.96 3.89
C ASN A 335 -5.15 9.26 4.45
N SER A 336 -5.06 9.11 5.78
CA SER A 336 -3.93 8.47 6.50
C SER A 336 -4.17 6.97 6.79
N ARG A 337 -5.12 6.31 6.10
CA ARG A 337 -5.53 4.92 6.33
C ARG A 337 -4.38 3.90 6.33
N THR A 338 -3.29 4.20 5.62
CA THR A 338 -2.13 3.30 5.53
C THR A 338 -1.54 2.95 6.89
N GLN A 339 -1.57 3.87 7.87
CA GLN A 339 -1.13 3.60 9.24
C GLN A 339 -1.97 2.49 9.90
N THR A 340 -3.29 2.54 9.71
CA THR A 340 -4.22 1.52 10.22
C THR A 340 -4.03 0.18 9.49
N CYS A 341 -3.85 0.20 8.17
CA CYS A 341 -3.60 -1.01 7.39
C CYS A 341 -2.33 -1.74 7.82
N GLN A 342 -1.22 -1.01 8.06
CA GLN A 342 0.01 -1.61 8.57
C GLN A 342 -0.23 -2.38 9.87
N ARG A 343 -1.05 -1.81 10.77
CA ARG A 343 -1.38 -2.44 12.04
C ARG A 343 -2.25 -3.68 11.87
N VAL A 344 -3.19 -3.68 10.92
CA VAL A 344 -4.04 -4.85 10.63
C VAL A 344 -3.20 -6.03 10.14
N VAL A 345 -2.13 -5.81 9.37
CA VAL A 345 -1.23 -6.89 8.96
C VAL A 345 -0.50 -7.47 10.17
N ASP A 346 0.10 -6.62 11.03
CA ASP A 346 0.74 -7.07 12.27
C ASP A 346 -0.25 -7.86 13.15
N LEU A 347 -1.51 -7.39 13.25
CA LEU A 347 -2.58 -8.04 14.02
C LEU A 347 -2.85 -9.49 13.55
N ILE A 348 -2.92 -9.70 12.22
CA ILE A 348 -3.12 -11.03 11.61
C ILE A 348 -1.91 -11.91 11.89
N HIS A 349 -0.70 -11.38 11.73
CA HIS A 349 0.54 -12.10 12.02
C HIS A 349 0.64 -12.49 13.50
N GLY A 350 0.29 -11.58 14.42
CA GLY A 350 0.26 -11.86 15.86
C GLY A 350 -0.71 -12.98 16.21
N ALA A 351 -1.91 -13.01 15.61
CA ALA A 351 -2.89 -14.05 15.85
C ALA A 351 -2.41 -15.44 15.39
N LEU A 352 -1.75 -15.51 14.24
CA LEU A 352 -1.28 -16.78 13.67
C LEU A 352 0.11 -17.21 14.15
N ALA A 353 0.82 -16.38 14.94
CA ALA A 353 2.16 -16.69 15.42
C ALA A 353 2.26 -18.03 16.17
N PRO A 354 1.32 -18.42 17.04
CA PRO A 354 1.38 -19.72 17.70
C PRO A 354 1.17 -20.92 16.74
N ALA A 355 0.47 -20.71 15.63
CA ALA A 355 0.12 -21.76 14.67
C ALA A 355 1.23 -22.04 13.65
N ILE A 356 1.88 -21.00 13.17
CA ILE A 356 2.85 -21.07 12.08
C ILE A 356 4.11 -20.23 12.36
N PRO A 357 4.81 -20.48 13.49
CA PRO A 357 5.92 -19.64 13.95
C PRO A 357 6.99 -19.43 12.87
N ASP A 358 7.27 -20.45 12.07
CA ASP A 358 8.33 -20.40 11.05
C ASP A 358 8.02 -19.45 9.87
N ARG A 359 6.75 -19.07 9.66
CA ARG A 359 6.29 -18.21 8.57
C ARG A 359 5.95 -16.79 9.00
N ILE A 360 5.80 -16.55 10.28
CA ILE A 360 5.43 -15.26 10.85
C ILE A 360 6.64 -14.33 10.96
N ILE A 361 6.40 -13.05 10.85
CA ILE A 361 7.35 -12.00 11.18
C ILE A 361 6.89 -11.27 12.45
N ALA A 362 7.83 -10.80 13.27
CA ALA A 362 7.54 -9.90 14.38
C ALA A 362 6.96 -8.57 13.86
N ALA A 363 6.39 -7.74 14.72
CA ALA A 363 5.78 -6.49 14.29
C ALA A 363 6.79 -5.63 13.50
N CYS A 364 6.35 -5.15 12.35
CA CYS A 364 7.11 -4.20 11.56
C CYS A 364 7.01 -2.78 12.12
N ASN A 365 7.73 -1.83 11.55
CA ASN A 365 7.66 -0.42 11.98
C ASN A 365 6.21 0.07 12.09
N GLY A 366 5.33 -0.33 11.16
CA GLY A 366 3.87 -0.11 11.24
C GLY A 366 3.44 1.35 11.37
N ALA A 367 4.36 2.30 11.18
CA ALA A 367 4.08 3.72 11.37
C ALA A 367 3.62 4.41 10.08
N CYS A 368 4.10 3.93 8.93
CA CYS A 368 3.91 4.60 7.63
C CYS A 368 4.04 6.12 7.78
N VAL A 369 5.21 6.57 8.27
CA VAL A 369 5.44 7.99 8.52
C VAL A 369 5.33 8.74 7.21
N SER A 370 4.43 9.72 7.17
CA SER A 370 4.21 10.59 6.02
C SER A 370 4.71 11.99 6.31
N SER A 371 5.39 12.59 5.35
CA SER A 371 5.81 13.98 5.39
C SER A 371 5.35 14.70 4.13
N THR A 372 4.62 15.80 4.31
CA THR A 372 4.15 16.66 3.23
C THR A 372 4.73 18.05 3.44
N PHE A 373 5.30 18.62 2.36
CA PHE A 373 5.79 19.99 2.33
C PHE A 373 5.13 20.72 1.18
N SER A 374 4.59 21.92 1.44
CA SER A 374 3.97 22.74 0.39
C SER A 374 4.29 24.21 0.56
N GLY A 375 4.42 24.92 -0.55
CA GLY A 375 4.79 26.33 -0.54
C GLY A 375 5.05 26.88 -1.94
N VAL A 376 5.56 28.10 -2.02
CA VAL A 376 5.96 28.73 -3.27
C VAL A 376 7.48 28.59 -3.43
N ASP A 377 7.93 27.91 -4.47
CA ASP A 377 9.36 27.79 -4.79
C ASP A 377 9.93 29.16 -5.19
N PRO A 378 10.87 29.72 -4.42
CA PRO A 378 11.44 31.03 -4.70
C PRO A 378 12.25 31.08 -6.01
N ARG A 379 12.69 29.93 -6.53
CA ARG A 379 13.46 29.82 -7.79
C ARG A 379 12.56 29.99 -9.01
N THR A 380 11.30 29.54 -8.92
CA THR A 380 10.38 29.48 -10.06
C THR A 380 9.13 30.34 -9.90
N GLY A 381 8.80 30.77 -8.69
CA GLY A 381 7.56 31.45 -8.32
C GLY A 381 6.32 30.56 -8.40
N ARG A 382 6.48 29.23 -8.52
CA ARG A 382 5.38 28.27 -8.64
C ARG A 382 5.10 27.60 -7.32
N PHE A 383 3.83 27.29 -7.08
CA PHE A 383 3.43 26.46 -5.95
C PHE A 383 3.86 25.01 -6.17
N TYR A 384 4.30 24.36 -5.10
CA TYR A 384 4.67 22.95 -5.09
C TYR A 384 3.99 22.21 -3.93
N VAL A 385 3.75 20.93 -4.12
CA VAL A 385 3.37 19.99 -3.06
C VAL A 385 4.29 18.77 -3.18
N TYR A 386 5.09 18.54 -2.17
CA TYR A 386 5.93 17.36 -2.05
C TYR A 386 5.41 16.45 -0.95
N LEU A 387 5.20 15.17 -1.26
CA LEU A 387 4.84 14.11 -0.31
C LEU A 387 5.87 13.00 -0.34
N GLU A 388 6.23 12.52 0.85
CA GLU A 388 7.00 11.29 0.99
C GLU A 388 6.48 10.45 2.16
N THR A 389 6.31 9.13 1.93
CA THR A 389 6.19 8.14 3.00
C THR A 389 7.57 7.54 3.24
N ILE A 390 7.96 7.38 4.50
CA ILE A 390 9.30 6.96 4.88
C ILE A 390 9.23 5.55 5.45
N GLY A 391 10.13 4.66 4.98
CA GLY A 391 10.29 3.31 5.47
C GLY A 391 10.79 3.27 6.91
N GLY A 392 10.96 2.05 7.44
CA GLY A 392 11.50 1.80 8.78
C GLY A 392 11.96 0.35 8.88
N GLY A 393 12.02 -0.22 10.07
CA GLY A 393 12.40 -1.61 10.24
C GLY A 393 11.32 -2.60 9.78
N SER A 394 11.71 -3.72 9.15
CA SER A 394 10.85 -4.89 9.04
C SER A 394 11.05 -5.84 10.21
N GLY A 395 10.00 -6.56 10.62
CA GLY A 395 10.07 -7.54 11.70
C GLY A 395 11.09 -8.65 11.44
N ALA A 396 11.69 -9.17 12.49
CA ALA A 396 12.54 -10.35 12.44
C ALA A 396 11.70 -11.61 12.16
N ARG A 397 12.35 -12.64 11.63
CA ARG A 397 11.75 -13.94 11.30
C ARG A 397 12.46 -15.05 12.07
N ALA A 398 11.89 -16.25 12.05
CA ALA A 398 12.49 -17.43 12.67
C ALA A 398 13.90 -17.79 12.16
N THR A 399 14.28 -17.30 10.97
CA THR A 399 15.50 -17.71 10.27
C THR A 399 16.41 -16.58 9.85
N LYS A 400 16.01 -15.31 10.05
CA LYS A 400 16.80 -14.15 9.63
C LYS A 400 16.38 -12.86 10.32
N ASP A 401 17.32 -11.92 10.36
CA ASP A 401 17.08 -10.54 10.80
C ASP A 401 16.04 -9.82 9.95
N GLY A 402 15.39 -8.84 10.54
CA GLY A 402 14.57 -7.88 9.83
C GLY A 402 15.41 -6.99 8.88
N LEU A 403 14.79 -6.48 7.84
CA LEU A 403 15.43 -5.55 6.91
C LEU A 403 15.41 -4.13 7.48
N ASP A 404 16.49 -3.41 7.27
CA ASP A 404 16.68 -2.05 7.77
C ASP A 404 16.12 -1.03 6.76
N GLY A 405 15.41 -0.01 7.25
CA GLY A 405 15.00 1.15 6.47
C GLY A 405 14.12 0.87 5.25
N VAL A 406 13.23 -0.09 5.30
CA VAL A 406 12.40 -0.53 4.16
C VAL A 406 10.92 -0.17 4.34
N HIS A 407 10.22 -0.04 3.23
CA HIS A 407 8.76 -0.09 3.25
C HIS A 407 8.30 -1.51 3.57
N VAL A 408 7.22 -1.61 4.36
CA VAL A 408 6.71 -2.91 4.86
C VAL A 408 5.24 -3.08 4.50
N HIS A 409 4.79 -4.33 4.54
CA HIS A 409 3.38 -4.72 4.38
C HIS A 409 2.74 -4.11 3.13
N ILE A 410 1.74 -3.25 3.32
CA ILE A 410 0.88 -2.74 2.25
C ILE A 410 1.52 -1.60 1.44
N THR A 411 2.70 -1.13 1.82
CA THR A 411 3.45 -0.09 1.10
C THR A 411 4.69 -0.68 0.42
N ASN A 412 5.05 -0.13 -0.74
CA ASN A 412 6.23 -0.55 -1.52
C ASN A 412 6.76 0.61 -2.39
N THR A 413 6.57 1.84 -1.92
CA THR A 413 7.08 3.04 -2.62
C THR A 413 8.58 3.19 -2.39
N SER A 414 9.28 3.75 -3.37
CA SER A 414 10.66 4.18 -3.19
C SER A 414 10.73 5.54 -2.50
N ASN A 415 11.81 5.81 -1.76
CA ASN A 415 12.10 7.17 -1.32
C ASN A 415 12.67 7.98 -2.50
N LEU A 416 12.34 9.28 -2.52
CA LEU A 416 12.90 10.17 -3.54
C LEU A 416 14.42 10.31 -3.30
N PRO A 417 15.28 10.09 -4.31
CA PRO A 417 16.70 10.37 -4.19
C PRO A 417 16.96 11.80 -3.72
N VAL A 418 17.93 12.00 -2.85
CA VAL A 418 18.23 13.30 -2.24
C VAL A 418 18.48 14.35 -3.31
N GLU A 419 19.25 14.00 -4.34
CA GLU A 419 19.58 14.88 -5.45
C GLU A 419 18.33 15.32 -6.24
N ALA A 420 17.40 14.40 -6.46
CA ALA A 420 16.13 14.70 -7.14
C ALA A 420 15.25 15.60 -6.28
N LEU A 421 15.19 15.34 -4.96
CA LEU A 421 14.43 16.16 -4.01
C LEU A 421 14.94 17.61 -4.03
N GLU A 422 16.24 17.81 -3.87
CA GLU A 422 16.86 19.15 -3.79
C GLU A 422 16.83 19.89 -5.13
N ALA A 423 16.85 19.16 -6.24
CA ALA A 423 16.69 19.74 -7.58
C ALA A 423 15.26 20.23 -7.84
N GLU A 424 14.25 19.42 -7.49
CA GLU A 424 12.84 19.69 -7.79
C GLU A 424 12.21 20.66 -6.78
N TYR A 425 12.57 20.55 -5.49
CA TYR A 425 11.95 21.30 -4.40
C TYR A 425 12.96 22.18 -3.67
N PRO A 426 12.56 23.34 -3.13
CA PRO A 426 13.45 24.22 -2.33
C PRO A 426 13.60 23.66 -0.89
N LEU A 427 14.04 22.41 -0.78
CA LEU A 427 14.25 21.66 0.44
C LEU A 427 15.66 21.06 0.44
N VAL A 428 16.27 20.90 1.62
CA VAL A 428 17.60 20.29 1.79
C VAL A 428 17.50 19.12 2.75
N VAL A 429 18.05 17.98 2.38
CA VAL A 429 18.18 16.81 3.26
C VAL A 429 19.50 16.88 4.01
N GLU A 430 19.46 17.31 5.27
CA GLU A 430 20.66 17.47 6.10
C GLU A 430 21.23 16.14 6.61
N ARG A 431 20.35 15.17 6.87
CA ARG A 431 20.73 13.84 7.34
C ARG A 431 19.77 12.77 6.79
N TYR A 432 20.34 11.64 6.38
CA TYR A 432 19.60 10.44 6.04
C TYR A 432 20.42 9.22 6.49
N ALA A 433 19.96 8.53 7.53
CA ALA A 433 20.74 7.48 8.19
C ALA A 433 19.84 6.41 8.83
N LEU A 434 20.38 5.23 9.07
CA LEU A 434 19.79 4.23 9.95
C LEU A 434 19.90 4.70 11.42
N VAL A 435 18.96 4.27 12.25
CA VAL A 435 18.91 4.61 13.67
C VAL A 435 19.48 3.45 14.48
N GLU A 436 20.66 3.65 15.08
CA GLU A 436 21.31 2.68 15.97
C GLU A 436 20.37 2.27 17.11
N ASP A 437 20.39 1.00 17.52
CA ASP A 437 19.57 0.39 18.57
C ASP A 437 18.04 0.44 18.36
N SER A 438 17.57 0.87 17.20
CA SER A 438 16.12 0.93 16.95
C SER A 438 15.50 -0.43 16.62
N GLY A 439 16.27 -1.41 16.17
CA GLY A 439 15.79 -2.78 15.93
C GLY A 439 15.68 -3.57 17.24
N GLY A 440 14.52 -4.18 17.48
CA GLY A 440 14.31 -5.03 18.66
C GLY A 440 15.29 -6.18 18.71
N ALA A 441 15.92 -6.39 19.87
CA ALA A 441 16.89 -7.45 20.06
C ALA A 441 16.21 -8.83 20.03
N GLY A 442 16.93 -9.85 19.53
CA GLY A 442 16.44 -11.21 19.43
C GLY A 442 17.55 -12.16 18.99
N THR A 443 17.27 -13.46 18.94
CA THR A 443 18.09 -14.41 18.18
C THR A 443 18.27 -13.88 16.76
N TRP A 444 17.16 -13.34 16.22
CA TRP A 444 17.13 -12.55 15.00
C TRP A 444 16.66 -11.13 15.35
N ARG A 445 17.47 -10.14 14.98
CA ARG A 445 17.23 -8.72 15.26
C ARG A 445 16.13 -8.17 14.37
N GLY A 446 15.23 -7.33 14.92
CA GLY A 446 14.34 -6.48 14.13
C GLY A 446 15.12 -5.49 13.26
N GLY A 447 14.56 -5.09 12.13
CA GLY A 447 15.14 -4.09 11.25
C GLY A 447 15.21 -2.71 11.91
N LEU A 448 16.19 -1.89 11.49
CA LEU A 448 16.38 -0.54 11.97
C LEU A 448 15.41 0.45 11.33
N GLY A 449 15.01 1.46 12.09
CA GLY A 449 14.35 2.66 11.59
C GLY A 449 15.30 3.60 10.85
N LEU A 450 14.70 4.62 10.23
CA LEU A 450 15.39 5.68 9.50
C LEU A 450 15.31 7.00 10.25
N LEU A 451 16.36 7.79 10.14
CA LEU A 451 16.40 9.21 10.47
C LEU A 451 16.47 10.00 9.16
N ARG A 452 15.53 10.92 8.94
CA ARG A 452 15.55 11.86 7.82
C ARG A 452 15.29 13.26 8.33
N GLN A 453 16.24 14.16 8.12
CA GLN A 453 16.14 15.56 8.52
C GLN A 453 16.05 16.43 7.27
N ILE A 454 14.97 17.22 7.18
CA ILE A 454 14.64 18.06 6.02
C ILE A 454 14.52 19.50 6.49
N ARG A 455 15.20 20.41 5.81
CA ARG A 455 15.23 21.85 6.07
C ARG A 455 14.61 22.64 4.92
N ALA A 456 13.84 23.68 5.25
CA ALA A 456 13.31 24.63 4.27
C ALA A 456 14.43 25.58 3.79
N GLU A 457 14.60 25.73 2.46
CA GLU A 457 15.67 26.52 1.88
C GLU A 457 15.15 27.72 1.08
N GLY A 458 15.54 28.93 1.48
CA GLY A 458 15.20 30.17 0.79
C GLY A 458 13.75 30.62 0.87
N HIS A 459 12.88 29.94 1.60
CA HIS A 459 11.46 30.25 1.70
C HIS A 459 10.84 29.68 2.99
N ASP A 460 9.62 30.11 3.30
CA ASP A 460 8.79 29.49 4.32
C ASP A 460 7.86 28.47 3.64
N CYS A 461 7.71 27.27 4.24
CA CYS A 461 6.83 26.25 3.73
C CYS A 461 5.94 25.65 4.84
N HIS A 462 4.78 25.16 4.44
CA HIS A 462 3.97 24.33 5.32
C HIS A 462 4.56 22.91 5.36
N ALA A 463 4.73 22.38 6.58
CA ALA A 463 5.15 21.00 6.80
C ALA A 463 4.09 20.28 7.64
N PHE A 464 3.65 19.12 7.14
CA PHE A 464 2.77 18.21 7.87
C PHE A 464 3.43 16.83 7.93
N VAL A 465 3.89 16.46 9.14
CA VAL A 465 4.56 15.18 9.36
C VAL A 465 3.81 14.43 10.43
N HIS A 466 3.40 13.21 10.13
CA HIS A 466 2.66 12.36 11.04
C HIS A 466 3.01 10.88 10.86
N GLY A 467 2.78 10.09 11.92
CA GLY A 467 3.02 8.65 11.90
C GLY A 467 2.50 7.97 13.16
N ALA A 468 2.23 6.69 13.05
CA ALA A 468 1.86 5.83 14.18
C ALA A 468 3.09 5.39 15.00
N ARG A 469 2.89 4.57 16.03
CA ARG A 469 3.96 4.06 16.92
C ARG A 469 4.67 5.15 17.73
N ARG A 470 3.93 6.17 18.14
CA ARG A 470 4.45 7.25 19.00
C ARG A 470 4.58 6.81 20.46
N ARG A 471 3.66 6.00 20.94
CA ARG A 471 3.58 5.50 22.32
C ARG A 471 3.79 4.01 22.41
N SER A 472 3.17 3.23 21.54
CA SER A 472 3.35 1.77 21.44
C SER A 472 4.54 1.43 20.54
N ALA A 473 5.38 0.49 20.97
CA ALA A 473 6.50 -0.02 20.18
C ALA A 473 6.07 -1.22 19.31
N PRO A 474 6.77 -1.50 18.20
CA PRO A 474 6.61 -2.76 17.48
C PRO A 474 7.04 -3.94 18.34
N TRP A 475 6.10 -4.85 18.60
CA TRP A 475 6.33 -5.99 19.49
C TRP A 475 7.23 -7.06 18.85
N GLY A 476 8.05 -7.74 19.70
CA GLY A 476 8.84 -8.91 19.33
C GLY A 476 8.07 -10.22 19.51
N LEU A 477 8.63 -11.33 19.02
CA LEU A 477 8.06 -12.67 19.12
C LEU A 477 9.00 -13.65 19.84
N PHE A 478 8.43 -14.59 20.58
CA PHE A 478 9.12 -15.73 21.19
C PHE A 478 10.35 -15.36 22.04
N GLY A 479 10.24 -14.26 22.80
CA GLY A 479 11.32 -13.73 23.62
C GLY A 479 12.15 -12.64 22.95
N GLY A 480 11.86 -12.29 21.70
CA GLY A 480 12.41 -11.10 21.05
C GLY A 480 11.86 -9.82 21.68
N HIS A 481 12.68 -8.78 21.71
CA HIS A 481 12.34 -7.48 22.28
C HIS A 481 11.57 -6.60 21.29
N GLU A 482 10.91 -5.59 21.82
CA GLU A 482 10.26 -4.56 21.02
C GLU A 482 11.27 -3.67 20.28
N GLY A 483 10.86 -3.09 19.13
CA GLY A 483 11.65 -2.11 18.39
C GLY A 483 11.50 -0.69 18.92
N GLY A 484 12.29 0.24 18.35
CA GLY A 484 12.22 1.67 18.66
C GLY A 484 10.93 2.32 18.16
N LYS A 485 10.52 3.41 18.80
CA LYS A 485 9.29 4.18 18.50
C LYS A 485 9.54 5.28 17.48
N CYS A 486 8.45 5.75 16.86
CA CYS A 486 8.44 6.95 16.01
C CYS A 486 8.68 8.21 16.84
N ARG A 487 9.54 9.10 16.34
CA ARG A 487 9.73 10.46 16.89
C ARG A 487 9.75 11.47 15.75
N ILE A 488 9.18 12.63 16.00
CA ILE A 488 9.20 13.78 15.09
C ILE A 488 9.67 14.95 15.93
N GLU A 489 10.77 15.57 15.52
CA GLU A 489 11.45 16.63 16.25
C GLU A 489 11.63 17.85 15.33
N TYR A 490 11.24 19.01 15.79
CA TYR A 490 11.40 20.27 15.06
C TYR A 490 12.61 21.01 15.59
N SER A 491 13.22 21.87 14.77
CA SER A 491 14.32 22.74 15.21
C SER A 491 13.90 23.60 16.41
N PRO A 492 14.86 23.99 17.30
CA PRO A 492 14.56 24.76 18.50
C PRO A 492 13.75 26.03 18.19
N GLY A 493 12.67 26.25 18.94
CA GLY A 493 11.77 27.40 18.77
C GLY A 493 10.61 27.19 17.78
N VAL A 494 10.60 26.07 17.06
CA VAL A 494 9.46 25.70 16.21
C VAL A 494 8.44 24.93 17.05
N GLU A 495 7.22 25.45 17.17
CA GLU A 495 6.14 24.73 17.84
C GLU A 495 5.67 23.56 16.96
N PRO A 496 5.62 22.32 17.48
CA PRO A 496 5.06 21.19 16.76
C PRO A 496 3.61 21.47 16.36
N PRO A 497 3.21 21.25 15.12
CA PRO A 497 1.83 21.46 14.69
C PRO A 497 0.89 20.50 15.43
N VAL A 498 -0.16 21.07 16.04
CA VAL A 498 -1.22 20.31 16.67
C VAL A 498 -2.34 20.07 15.67
N ARG A 499 -2.42 18.87 15.09
CA ARG A 499 -3.44 18.42 14.14
C ARG A 499 -3.55 19.23 12.83
N ALA A 500 -2.54 20.02 12.48
CA ALA A 500 -2.55 20.86 11.28
C ALA A 500 -1.13 21.05 10.74
N GLN A 501 -1.06 21.69 9.59
CA GLN A 501 0.20 22.09 8.98
C GLN A 501 0.98 23.02 9.91
N GLY A 502 2.25 22.67 10.19
CA GLY A 502 3.20 23.57 10.82
C GLY A 502 3.88 24.44 9.78
N LEU A 503 4.25 25.66 10.15
CA LEU A 503 5.06 26.52 9.33
C LEU A 503 6.54 26.26 9.67
N LEU A 504 7.34 25.84 8.69
CA LEU A 504 8.80 25.87 8.73
C LEU A 504 9.25 27.13 8.01
N ARG A 505 9.99 27.98 8.70
CA ARG A 505 10.62 29.15 8.10
C ARG A 505 11.92 28.76 7.41
N HIS A 506 12.42 29.63 6.56
CA HIS A 506 13.74 29.45 5.98
C HIS A 506 14.80 29.13 7.05
N GLY A 507 15.54 28.05 6.83
CA GLY A 507 16.57 27.53 7.74
C GLY A 507 16.05 26.63 8.86
N GLU A 508 14.76 26.54 9.10
CA GLU A 508 14.19 25.59 10.08
C GLU A 508 14.05 24.20 9.48
N SER A 509 14.17 23.18 10.34
CA SER A 509 14.13 21.78 9.91
C SER A 509 13.18 20.93 10.76
N VAL A 510 12.76 19.81 10.20
CA VAL A 510 12.09 18.71 10.89
C VAL A 510 12.94 17.45 10.77
N THR A 511 13.17 16.78 11.89
CA THR A 511 13.83 15.47 11.98
C THR A 511 12.78 14.40 12.20
N ILE A 512 12.72 13.45 11.28
CA ILE A 512 11.80 12.32 11.29
C ILE A 512 12.59 11.09 11.65
N ILE A 513 12.21 10.41 12.73
CA ILE A 513 12.80 9.16 13.17
C ILE A 513 11.72 8.09 13.12
N THR A 514 11.83 7.18 12.14
CA THR A 514 10.86 6.10 11.98
C THR A 514 11.14 4.96 12.94
N PRO A 515 10.15 4.15 13.31
CA PRO A 515 10.36 3.01 14.19
C PRO A 515 11.31 1.98 13.59
N GLY A 516 12.06 1.30 14.46
CA GLY A 516 12.57 -0.02 14.14
C GLY A 516 11.46 -1.07 14.14
N ALA A 517 11.80 -2.33 14.25
CA ALA A 517 10.85 -3.43 14.25
C ALA A 517 11.17 -4.45 15.37
N GLY A 518 10.20 -5.34 15.66
CA GLY A 518 10.36 -6.35 16.71
C GLY A 518 11.38 -7.43 16.36
N GLY A 519 12.10 -7.90 17.38
CA GLY A 519 13.02 -9.04 17.32
C GLY A 519 12.29 -10.39 17.40
N TYR A 520 12.99 -11.48 17.06
CA TYR A 520 12.47 -12.84 17.11
C TYR A 520 13.40 -13.74 17.91
N GLY A 521 12.87 -14.45 18.91
CA GLY A 521 13.63 -15.35 19.77
C GLY A 521 14.48 -14.61 20.82
N ASP A 522 14.93 -15.33 21.84
CA ASP A 522 15.73 -14.76 22.92
C ASP A 522 17.07 -14.21 22.39
N PRO A 523 17.42 -12.94 22.67
CA PRO A 523 18.67 -12.33 22.19
C PRO A 523 19.94 -13.03 22.71
N ARG A 524 19.89 -13.73 23.80
CA ARG A 524 21.02 -14.52 24.34
C ARG A 524 21.46 -15.64 23.39
N TRP A 525 20.58 -16.08 22.48
CA TRP A 525 20.87 -17.12 21.49
C TRP A 525 21.35 -16.54 20.14
N ARG A 526 21.52 -15.21 20.03
CA ARG A 526 22.09 -14.62 18.82
C ARG A 526 23.55 -15.05 18.64
N ASP A 527 23.90 -15.46 17.43
CA ASP A 527 25.27 -15.79 17.06
C ASP A 527 26.22 -14.63 17.40
N ARG A 528 27.29 -14.93 18.12
CA ARG A 528 28.26 -13.93 18.59
C ARG A 528 28.96 -13.20 17.43
N SER A 529 29.14 -13.87 16.29
CA SER A 529 29.71 -13.24 15.10
C SER A 529 28.80 -12.16 14.52
N LEU A 530 27.46 -12.41 14.55
CA LEU A 530 26.46 -11.43 14.14
C LEU A 530 26.43 -10.23 15.09
N VAL A 531 26.52 -10.45 16.42
CA VAL A 531 26.58 -9.34 17.40
C VAL A 531 27.84 -8.48 17.18
N ARG A 532 29.02 -9.11 16.92
CA ARG A 532 30.24 -8.36 16.61
C ARG A 532 30.15 -7.56 15.31
N ARG A 533 29.53 -8.13 14.29
CA ARG A 533 29.25 -7.44 13.03
C ARG A 533 28.34 -6.23 13.25
N ASP A 534 27.21 -6.42 13.93
CA ASP A 534 26.26 -5.36 14.23
C ASP A 534 26.93 -4.21 15.02
N LEU A 535 27.81 -4.55 15.95
CA LEU A 535 28.63 -3.57 16.70
C LEU A 535 29.60 -2.80 15.79
N ALA A 536 30.31 -3.51 14.90
CA ALA A 536 31.27 -2.89 13.96
C ALA A 536 30.57 -1.97 12.96
N GLU A 537 29.37 -2.33 12.52
CA GLU A 537 28.53 -1.57 11.58
C GLU A 537 27.69 -0.47 12.26
N ARG A 538 27.79 -0.30 13.59
CA ARG A 538 26.99 0.64 14.40
C ARG A 538 25.48 0.43 14.25
N VAL A 539 25.09 -0.80 14.08
CA VAL A 539 23.69 -1.25 14.12
C VAL A 539 23.22 -1.36 15.56
N VAL A 540 24.13 -1.80 16.42
CA VAL A 540 23.94 -1.98 17.87
C VAL A 540 25.06 -1.26 18.61
N SER A 541 24.72 -0.51 19.66
CA SER A 541 25.69 0.16 20.52
C SER A 541 26.49 -0.82 21.39
N PRO A 542 27.67 -0.42 21.88
CA PRO A 542 28.45 -1.21 22.83
C PRO A 542 27.65 -1.54 24.10
N GLU A 543 26.78 -0.64 24.54
CA GLU A 543 25.93 -0.78 25.72
C GLU A 543 24.89 -1.90 25.51
N VAL A 544 24.20 -1.89 24.40
CA VAL A 544 23.20 -2.91 24.03
C VAL A 544 23.88 -4.27 23.77
N ALA A 545 25.01 -4.29 23.07
CA ALA A 545 25.77 -5.51 22.82
C ALA A 545 26.17 -6.19 24.12
N ARG A 546 26.56 -5.44 25.15
CA ARG A 546 26.93 -5.95 26.48
C ARG A 546 25.71 -6.30 27.31
N ALA A 547 24.78 -5.39 27.48
CA ALA A 547 23.65 -5.54 28.41
C ALA A 547 22.60 -6.55 27.95
N ILE A 548 22.32 -6.61 26.66
CA ILE A 548 21.23 -7.42 26.09
C ILE A 548 21.77 -8.71 25.47
N TYR A 549 22.81 -8.61 24.66
CA TYR A 549 23.38 -9.78 23.98
C TYR A 549 24.47 -10.48 24.79
N GLY A 550 24.96 -9.89 25.92
CA GLY A 550 25.98 -10.48 26.78
C GLY A 550 27.34 -10.62 26.09
N LEU A 551 27.71 -9.67 25.23
CA LEU A 551 29.02 -9.64 24.62
C LEU A 551 30.03 -8.96 25.53
N ASP A 552 30.83 -9.76 26.26
CA ASP A 552 31.89 -9.27 27.14
C ASP A 552 33.08 -8.76 26.32
N SER A 553 33.26 -7.46 26.27
CA SER A 553 34.31 -6.69 25.55
C SER A 553 34.37 -6.88 24.02
N PRO A 554 34.30 -5.83 23.25
CA PRO A 554 34.64 -5.90 21.82
C PRO A 554 36.17 -6.10 21.71
N GLU A 555 36.61 -7.09 20.92
CA GLU A 555 37.98 -7.07 20.42
C GLU A 555 38.19 -5.75 19.63
N PRO A 556 39.35 -5.06 19.82
CA PRO A 556 39.61 -3.87 19.02
C PRO A 556 39.60 -4.21 17.53
N PRO A 557 39.19 -3.27 16.64
CA PRO A 557 39.16 -3.52 15.21
C PRO A 557 40.59 -3.91 14.76
N PRO A 558 40.69 -4.89 13.84
CA PRO A 558 42.00 -5.23 13.26
C PRO A 558 42.65 -3.98 12.66
N SER A 559 43.88 -3.75 13.03
CA SER A 559 44.75 -2.60 12.63
C SER A 559 44.95 -2.50 11.13
#